data_3e59f1bd99ced87951d9a980ba8a36d7
#
_entry.id   3e59f1bd99ced87951d9a980ba8a36d7
#
_cell.length_a   1.000
_cell.length_b   1.000
_cell.length_c   1.000
_cell.angle_alpha   90.00
_cell.angle_beta   90.00
_cell.angle_gamma   90.00
#
_symmetry.space_group_name_H-M   'P 1'
#
loop_
_entity.id
_entity.type
_entity.pdbx_description
1 polymer ?
#
loop_
_entity_poly.entity_id
_entity_poly.type
_entity_poly.pdbx_seq_one_letter_code
_entity_poly.pdbx_strand_id
1 'polypeptide(L)'
;RFAREQGGREIRTQSQAIIDGRLLIDFPGDTYLHMLHGGLDLPRISTLLVTHWHSDHFYGEDLAYRMDGYALNNPDPLTVYGSATVRGFYDRAFFLEQRYDDEHIRFVTVAPGDTFTTEDGYECHVFEARHGHEFGDLCDQQRWPYPAVRPRYRIPA
;
A
#
# COMPACT_ATOMS: atom_id res chain seq x y z
N ARG A 1 -20.71 -20.21 -1.11
CA ARG A 1 -22.13 -20.21 -0.72
C ARG A 1 -22.27 -19.89 0.76
N PHE A 2 -21.63 -20.66 1.65
CA PHE A 2 -21.69 -20.46 3.11
C PHE A 2 -21.35 -19.01 3.54
N ALA A 3 -20.22 -18.46 3.11
CA ALA A 3 -19.82 -17.11 3.46
C ALA A 3 -20.88 -16.05 3.07
N ARG A 4 -21.49 -16.22 1.89
CA ARG A 4 -22.55 -15.31 1.43
C ARG A 4 -23.84 -15.42 2.29
N GLU A 5 -24.17 -16.62 2.75
CA GLU A 5 -25.35 -16.85 3.60
C GLU A 5 -25.14 -16.32 5.02
N GLN A 6 -23.92 -16.44 5.55
CA GLN A 6 -23.57 -15.97 6.89
C GLN A 6 -23.25 -14.46 6.93
N GLY A 7 -22.64 -13.93 5.89
CA GLY A 7 -22.24 -12.53 5.85
C GLY A 7 -21.14 -12.16 6.87
N GLY A 8 -20.97 -10.88 7.11
CA GLY A 8 -20.04 -10.37 8.13
C GLY A 8 -18.62 -10.91 7.99
N ARG A 9 -18.05 -11.45 9.08
CA ARG A 9 -16.67 -11.94 9.14
C ARG A 9 -16.37 -13.13 8.22
N GLU A 10 -17.37 -13.81 7.72
CA GLU A 10 -17.20 -14.92 6.77
C GLU A 10 -16.90 -14.40 5.35
N ILE A 11 -17.24 -13.15 5.05
CA ILE A 11 -16.86 -12.51 3.78
C ILE A 11 -15.44 -12.02 3.93
N ARG A 12 -14.53 -12.64 3.19
CA ARG A 12 -13.13 -12.26 3.16
C ARG A 12 -12.89 -11.22 2.07
N THR A 13 -12.01 -10.28 2.37
CA THR A 13 -11.51 -9.25 1.47
C THR A 13 -10.01 -9.45 1.24
N GLN A 14 -9.45 -8.69 0.32
CA GLN A 14 -8.02 -8.69 0.00
C GLN A 14 -7.19 -8.17 1.20
N SER A 15 -5.89 -8.46 1.17
CA SER A 15 -5.00 -8.18 2.29
C SER A 15 -4.68 -6.69 2.43
N GLN A 16 -4.92 -6.15 3.61
CA GLN A 16 -4.55 -4.78 3.96
C GLN A 16 -4.41 -4.69 5.49
N ALA A 17 -3.49 -3.87 5.97
CA ALA A 17 -3.34 -3.60 7.40
C ALA A 17 -3.11 -2.11 7.65
N ILE A 18 -3.59 -1.63 8.81
CA ILE A 18 -3.37 -0.26 9.26
C ILE A 18 -2.66 -0.27 10.61
N ILE A 19 -1.69 0.62 10.77
CA ILE A 19 -0.93 0.81 12.00
C ILE A 19 -1.16 2.24 12.49
N ASP A 20 -1.58 2.36 13.74
CA ASP A 20 -1.81 3.63 14.47
C ASP A 20 -2.73 4.63 13.71
N GLY A 21 -3.53 4.13 12.76
CA GLY A 21 -4.46 4.94 11.96
C GLY A 21 -3.79 5.86 10.93
N ARG A 22 -2.49 5.71 10.67
CA ARG A 22 -1.70 6.58 9.77
C ARG A 22 -0.87 5.85 8.75
N LEU A 23 -0.32 4.68 9.09
CA LEU A 23 0.47 3.86 8.18
C LEU A 23 -0.38 2.71 7.66
N LEU A 24 -0.52 2.65 6.34
CA LEU A 24 -1.24 1.61 5.64
C LEU A 24 -0.25 0.63 4.99
N ILE A 25 -0.52 -0.65 5.09
CA ILE A 25 0.21 -1.70 4.38
C ILE A 25 -0.71 -2.27 3.31
N ASP A 26 -0.26 -2.20 2.07
CA ASP A 26 -0.97 -2.55 0.84
C ASP A 26 -2.20 -1.67 0.53
N PHE A 27 -2.54 -1.62 -0.75
CA PHE A 27 -3.65 -0.84 -1.27
C PHE A 27 -4.38 -1.65 -2.36
N PRO A 28 -5.11 -2.70 -1.96
CA PRO A 28 -5.83 -3.59 -2.87
C PRO A 28 -7.10 -2.94 -3.43
N GLY A 29 -7.69 -3.56 -4.45
CA GLY A 29 -8.98 -3.15 -5.01
C GLY A 29 -10.15 -3.17 -4.00
N ASP A 30 -10.04 -3.94 -2.92
CA ASP A 30 -11.03 -3.98 -1.85
C ASP A 30 -10.91 -2.83 -0.84
N THR A 31 -9.98 -1.87 -1.05
CA THR A 31 -9.77 -0.73 -0.12
C THR A 31 -11.06 0.05 0.14
N TYR A 32 -11.90 0.21 -0.88
CA TYR A 32 -13.21 0.86 -0.71
C TYR A 32 -14.14 0.08 0.23
N LEU A 33 -14.12 -1.24 0.18
CA LEU A 33 -14.89 -2.08 1.12
C LEU A 33 -14.35 -1.94 2.55
N HIS A 34 -13.03 -1.80 2.71
CA HIS A 34 -12.42 -1.57 4.02
C HIS A 34 -12.80 -0.22 4.62
N MET A 35 -12.99 0.81 3.79
CA MET A 35 -13.55 2.09 4.22
C MET A 35 -14.99 1.92 4.71
N LEU A 36 -15.84 1.27 3.91
CA LEU A 36 -17.27 1.13 4.22
C LEU A 36 -17.54 0.23 5.43
N HIS A 37 -16.81 -0.86 5.57
CA HIS A 37 -17.11 -1.89 6.56
C HIS A 37 -16.10 -1.94 7.71
N GLY A 38 -14.85 -1.55 7.45
CA GLY A 38 -13.74 -1.58 8.40
C GLY A 38 -13.46 -0.25 9.10
N GLY A 39 -14.07 0.84 8.64
CA GLY A 39 -13.83 2.17 9.18
C GLY A 39 -12.45 2.74 8.82
N LEU A 40 -11.84 2.28 7.73
CA LEU A 40 -10.59 2.84 7.24
C LEU A 40 -10.79 4.31 6.84
N ASP A 41 -10.06 5.20 7.47
CA ASP A 41 -10.09 6.64 7.21
C ASP A 41 -8.90 7.04 6.32
N LEU A 42 -9.05 6.90 5.01
CA LEU A 42 -7.99 7.18 4.02
C LEU A 42 -7.43 8.61 4.10
N PRO A 43 -8.21 9.67 4.31
CA PRO A 43 -7.67 11.03 4.46
C PRO A 43 -6.61 11.16 5.56
N ARG A 44 -6.63 10.32 6.59
CA ARG A 44 -5.66 10.34 7.69
C ARG A 44 -4.38 9.55 7.41
N ILE A 45 -4.35 8.79 6.34
CA ILE A 45 -3.17 7.99 5.98
C ILE A 45 -2.12 8.92 5.35
N SER A 46 -0.95 8.98 5.96
CA SER A 46 0.22 9.73 5.50
C SER A 46 1.29 8.84 4.87
N THR A 47 1.30 7.55 5.22
CA THR A 47 2.30 6.58 4.75
C THR A 47 1.62 5.32 4.20
N LEU A 48 1.99 4.92 2.98
CA LEU A 48 1.60 3.65 2.36
C LEU A 48 2.85 2.81 2.06
N LEU A 49 2.93 1.62 2.63
CA LEU A 49 3.95 0.63 2.30
C LEU A 49 3.33 -0.44 1.41
N VAL A 50 3.83 -0.61 0.19
CA VAL A 50 3.34 -1.61 -0.75
C VAL A 50 4.28 -2.81 -0.75
N THR A 51 3.74 -3.97 -0.38
CA THR A 51 4.54 -5.21 -0.31
C THR A 51 4.96 -5.67 -1.69
N HIS A 52 4.04 -5.71 -2.65
CA HIS A 52 4.31 -6.09 -4.04
C HIS A 52 3.18 -5.63 -4.99
N TRP A 53 3.37 -5.88 -6.28
CA TRP A 53 2.57 -5.27 -7.36
C TRP A 53 1.26 -6.00 -7.70
N HIS A 54 0.97 -7.19 -7.20
CA HIS A 54 -0.27 -7.91 -7.52
C HIS A 54 -1.49 -7.07 -7.12
N SER A 55 -2.55 -7.13 -7.92
CA SER A 55 -3.73 -6.25 -7.76
C SER A 55 -4.51 -6.48 -6.46
N ASP A 56 -4.34 -7.64 -5.82
CA ASP A 56 -4.88 -7.94 -4.49
C ASP A 56 -4.03 -7.34 -3.34
N HIS A 57 -2.91 -6.68 -3.69
CA HIS A 57 -2.04 -5.92 -2.78
C HIS A 57 -1.82 -4.48 -3.24
N PHE A 58 -1.84 -4.21 -4.54
CA PHE A 58 -1.65 -2.87 -5.07
C PHE A 58 -2.54 -2.60 -6.29
N TYR A 59 -3.59 -1.82 -6.09
CA TYR A 59 -4.45 -1.29 -7.14
C TYR A 59 -4.20 0.22 -7.28
N GLY A 60 -3.18 0.57 -8.06
CA GLY A 60 -2.64 1.93 -8.13
C GLY A 60 -3.60 2.95 -8.74
N GLU A 61 -4.55 2.51 -9.57
CA GLU A 61 -5.53 3.37 -10.21
C GLU A 61 -6.37 4.16 -9.18
N ASP A 62 -6.74 3.54 -8.07
CA ASP A 62 -7.54 4.21 -7.04
C ASP A 62 -6.74 5.26 -6.23
N LEU A 63 -5.41 5.22 -6.28
CA LEU A 63 -4.57 6.26 -5.66
C LEU A 63 -4.72 7.61 -6.35
N ALA A 64 -5.11 7.63 -7.62
CA ALA A 64 -5.36 8.88 -8.36
C ALA A 64 -6.44 9.75 -7.69
N TYR A 65 -7.38 9.14 -6.96
CA TYR A 65 -8.38 9.89 -6.19
C TYR A 65 -7.78 10.76 -5.07
N ARG A 66 -6.50 10.58 -4.76
CA ARG A 66 -5.78 11.40 -3.80
C ARG A 66 -5.26 12.73 -4.37
N MET A 67 -5.22 12.85 -5.70
CA MET A 67 -4.78 14.07 -6.37
C MET A 67 -5.77 15.22 -6.13
N ASP A 68 -5.25 16.45 -6.24
CA ASP A 68 -6.07 17.66 -6.19
C ASP A 68 -7.23 17.61 -7.17
N GLY A 69 -8.41 18.03 -6.72
CA GLY A 69 -9.64 18.04 -7.50
C GLY A 69 -10.45 16.75 -7.47
N TYR A 70 -9.90 15.64 -6.94
CA TYR A 70 -10.65 14.41 -6.70
C TYR A 70 -11.10 14.28 -5.25
N ALA A 71 -10.18 14.37 -4.31
CA ALA A 71 -10.48 14.29 -2.89
C ALA A 71 -10.62 15.70 -2.29
N LEU A 72 -11.83 16.06 -1.91
CA LEU A 72 -12.07 17.27 -1.14
C LEU A 72 -11.58 17.05 0.30
N ASN A 73 -10.89 18.05 0.86
CA ASN A 73 -10.36 18.02 2.24
C ASN A 73 -9.28 16.94 2.46
N ASN A 74 -8.42 16.74 1.49
CA ASN A 74 -7.25 15.87 1.65
C ASN A 74 -6.17 16.63 2.42
N PRO A 75 -6.00 16.39 3.73
CA PRO A 75 -5.21 17.30 4.58
C PRO A 75 -3.71 17.07 4.44
N ASP A 76 -3.27 15.81 4.29
CA ASP A 76 -1.85 15.46 4.35
C ASP A 76 -1.39 14.79 3.05
N PRO A 77 -0.17 15.07 2.56
CA PRO A 77 0.41 14.32 1.46
C PRO A 77 0.57 12.85 1.83
N LEU A 78 0.29 11.96 0.87
CA LEU A 78 0.56 10.54 1.00
C LEU A 78 1.94 10.21 0.44
N THR A 79 2.80 9.60 1.24
CA THR A 79 4.06 9.03 0.75
C THR A 79 3.91 7.53 0.56
N VAL A 80 4.08 7.08 -0.69
CA VAL A 80 4.02 5.66 -1.08
C VAL A 80 5.43 5.11 -1.16
N TYR A 81 5.71 4.02 -0.46
CA TYR A 81 6.98 3.29 -0.53
C TYR A 81 6.75 1.95 -1.20
N GLY A 82 7.55 1.63 -2.18
CA GLY A 82 7.45 0.35 -2.89
C GLY A 82 8.66 0.06 -3.78
N SER A 83 8.71 -1.14 -4.33
CA SER A 83 9.77 -1.56 -5.24
C SER A 83 9.72 -0.80 -6.57
N ALA A 84 10.78 -0.93 -7.38
CA ALA A 84 10.81 -0.39 -8.74
C ALA A 84 9.67 -0.93 -9.62
N THR A 85 9.21 -2.16 -9.39
CA THR A 85 8.07 -2.71 -10.13
C THR A 85 6.75 -2.08 -9.68
N VAL A 86 6.55 -1.91 -8.38
CA VAL A 86 5.39 -1.17 -7.84
C VAL A 86 5.38 0.25 -8.39
N ARG A 87 6.56 0.90 -8.49
CA ARG A 87 6.70 2.21 -9.13
C ARG A 87 6.20 2.21 -10.57
N GLY A 88 6.50 1.18 -11.36
CA GLY A 88 6.00 1.07 -12.74
C GLY A 88 4.48 1.01 -12.82
N PHE A 89 3.82 0.31 -11.90
CA PHE A 89 2.34 0.30 -11.81
C PHE A 89 1.78 1.63 -11.34
N TYR A 90 2.42 2.28 -10.38
CA TYR A 90 2.09 3.63 -9.94
C TYR A 90 2.18 4.63 -11.11
N ASP A 91 3.30 4.66 -11.83
CA ASP A 91 3.53 5.55 -12.95
C ASP A 91 2.51 5.33 -14.07
N ARG A 92 2.14 4.07 -14.34
CA ARG A 92 1.09 3.74 -15.31
C ARG A 92 -0.26 4.34 -14.93
N ALA A 93 -0.66 4.21 -13.66
CA ALA A 93 -1.93 4.75 -13.18
C ALA A 93 -1.97 6.27 -13.36
N PHE A 94 -0.93 6.97 -12.95
CA PHE A 94 -0.85 8.43 -13.08
C PHE A 94 -0.68 8.91 -14.53
N PHE A 95 -0.01 8.12 -15.37
CA PHE A 95 0.06 8.41 -16.81
C PHE A 95 -1.33 8.39 -17.46
N LEU A 96 -2.21 7.49 -17.03
CA LEU A 96 -3.60 7.44 -17.54
C LEU A 96 -4.39 8.69 -17.15
N GLU A 97 -4.11 9.26 -15.98
CA GLU A 97 -4.68 10.54 -15.56
C GLU A 97 -4.03 11.76 -16.25
N GLN A 98 -2.96 11.54 -17.02
CA GLN A 98 -2.19 12.56 -17.75
C GLN A 98 -1.62 13.65 -16.83
N ARG A 99 -1.37 13.34 -15.56
CA ARG A 99 -0.76 14.25 -14.60
C ARG A 99 -0.10 13.52 -13.43
N TYR A 100 0.85 14.21 -12.81
CA TYR A 100 1.43 13.85 -11.51
C TYR A 100 1.13 14.98 -10.52
N ASP A 101 1.01 14.64 -9.27
CA ASP A 101 0.67 15.57 -8.20
C ASP A 101 1.52 15.26 -6.97
N ASP A 102 2.78 15.69 -7.02
CA ASP A 102 3.76 15.42 -5.95
C ASP A 102 3.46 16.19 -4.65
N GLU A 103 2.53 17.14 -4.68
CA GLU A 103 2.08 17.86 -3.49
C GLU A 103 1.13 17.00 -2.64
N HIS A 104 0.30 16.18 -3.27
CA HIS A 104 -0.71 15.35 -2.59
C HIS A 104 -0.32 13.88 -2.49
N ILE A 105 0.46 13.38 -3.45
CA ILE A 105 0.92 11.99 -3.46
C ILE A 105 2.29 11.88 -4.11
N ARG A 106 3.23 11.27 -3.42
CA ARG A 106 4.59 11.05 -3.91
C ARG A 106 5.03 9.61 -3.71
N PHE A 107 5.95 9.15 -4.54
CA PHE A 107 6.45 7.79 -4.50
C PHE A 107 7.95 7.74 -4.21
N VAL A 108 8.33 6.93 -3.24
CA VAL A 108 9.71 6.61 -2.88
C VAL A 108 10.00 5.16 -3.25
N THR A 109 10.93 4.96 -4.17
CA THR A 109 11.38 3.62 -4.53
C THR A 109 12.35 3.09 -3.48
N VAL A 110 12.10 1.87 -3.01
CA VAL A 110 12.94 1.16 -2.04
C VAL A 110 13.41 -0.18 -2.59
N ALA A 111 14.56 -0.65 -2.10
CA ALA A 111 15.21 -1.89 -2.52
C ALA A 111 15.65 -2.75 -1.32
N PRO A 112 15.89 -4.05 -1.50
CA PRO A 112 16.40 -4.92 -0.45
C PRO A 112 17.68 -4.37 0.17
N GLY A 113 17.73 -4.35 1.49
CA GLY A 113 18.83 -3.80 2.27
C GLY A 113 18.64 -2.33 2.69
N ASP A 114 17.69 -1.62 2.11
CA ASP A 114 17.38 -0.26 2.52
C ASP A 114 16.80 -0.22 3.94
N THR A 115 17.14 0.85 4.63
CA THR A 115 16.55 1.22 5.92
C THR A 115 16.17 2.70 5.84
N PHE A 116 14.94 3.02 6.23
CA PHE A 116 14.46 4.39 6.23
C PHE A 116 13.50 4.63 7.38
N THR A 117 13.28 5.89 7.69
CA THR A 117 12.26 6.31 8.67
C THR A 117 11.17 7.09 7.93
N THR A 118 9.92 6.72 8.16
CA THR A 118 8.77 7.45 7.61
C THR A 118 8.58 8.79 8.31
N GLU A 119 7.80 9.68 7.74
CA GLU A 119 7.49 10.99 8.37
C GLU A 119 6.79 10.82 9.73
N ASP A 120 6.02 9.74 9.91
CA ASP A 120 5.38 9.41 11.18
C ASP A 120 6.32 8.72 12.18
N GLY A 121 7.61 8.56 11.85
CA GLY A 121 8.64 8.03 12.75
C GLY A 121 8.75 6.50 12.79
N TYR A 122 8.13 5.77 11.86
CA TYR A 122 8.32 4.32 11.75
C TYR A 122 9.66 4.00 11.10
N GLU A 123 10.47 3.18 11.77
CA GLU A 123 11.70 2.64 11.22
C GLU A 123 11.37 1.40 10.37
N CYS A 124 11.73 1.45 9.10
CA CYS A 124 11.42 0.43 8.10
C CYS A 124 12.70 -0.22 7.59
N HIS A 125 12.73 -1.54 7.55
CA HIS A 125 13.81 -2.32 6.95
C HIS A 125 13.25 -3.11 5.77
N VAL A 126 13.87 -3.01 4.61
CA VAL A 126 13.44 -3.70 3.39
C VAL A 126 14.19 -5.01 3.27
N PHE A 127 13.46 -6.11 3.23
CA PHE A 127 14.00 -7.44 3.03
C PHE A 127 13.58 -8.00 1.68
N GLU A 128 14.45 -8.85 1.15
CA GLU A 128 14.10 -9.65 -0.02
C GLU A 128 13.11 -10.75 0.40
N ALA A 129 12.04 -10.92 -0.39
CA ALA A 129 11.14 -12.03 -0.20
C ALA A 129 10.99 -12.85 -1.47
N ARG A 130 10.82 -14.14 -1.30
CA ARG A 130 10.50 -15.05 -2.40
C ARG A 130 8.99 -15.13 -2.53
N HIS A 131 8.49 -14.77 -3.69
CA HIS A 131 7.08 -14.86 -4.01
C HIS A 131 6.88 -15.82 -5.19
N GLY A 132 6.26 -16.97 -4.93
CA GLY A 132 5.70 -17.92 -5.89
C GLY A 132 6.55 -18.34 -7.10
N HIS A 133 6.55 -19.63 -7.40
CA HIS A 133 7.30 -20.20 -8.53
C HIS A 133 6.42 -20.57 -9.73
N GLU A 134 5.16 -20.15 -9.79
CA GLU A 134 4.22 -20.76 -10.72
C GLU A 134 3.90 -19.96 -11.99
N PHE A 135 4.53 -18.82 -12.20
CA PHE A 135 4.38 -18.08 -13.47
C PHE A 135 5.73 -17.98 -14.16
N GLY A 136 5.85 -18.77 -15.25
CA GLY A 136 7.08 -18.97 -15.99
C GLY A 136 7.79 -17.67 -16.41
N ASP A 137 9.09 -17.79 -16.52
CA ASP A 137 10.12 -17.00 -17.20
C ASP A 137 10.14 -15.44 -17.10
N LEU A 138 9.05 -14.76 -16.77
CA LEU A 138 9.03 -13.30 -16.59
C LEU A 138 9.19 -12.86 -15.13
N CYS A 139 8.99 -13.77 -14.17
CA CYS A 139 9.14 -13.48 -12.74
C CYS A 139 10.43 -14.05 -12.12
N ASP A 140 11.19 -14.85 -12.84
CA ASP A 140 12.31 -15.62 -12.30
C ASP A 140 13.59 -14.81 -11.99
N GLN A 141 13.60 -13.52 -12.27
CA GLN A 141 14.78 -12.66 -12.00
C GLN A 141 14.50 -11.52 -11.00
N GLN A 142 13.31 -11.39 -10.48
CA GLN A 142 13.00 -10.30 -9.55
C GLN A 142 12.75 -10.83 -8.15
N ARG A 143 13.77 -10.74 -7.34
CA ARG A 143 13.67 -10.85 -5.89
C ARG A 143 12.95 -9.59 -5.37
N TRP A 144 11.80 -9.78 -4.72
CA TRP A 144 10.94 -8.68 -4.30
C TRP A 144 11.28 -8.21 -2.89
N PRO A 145 11.48 -6.90 -2.70
CA PRO A 145 11.62 -6.38 -1.35
C PRO A 145 10.25 -6.27 -0.66
N TYR A 146 10.19 -6.71 0.57
CA TYR A 146 9.07 -6.39 1.46
C TYR A 146 9.54 -5.38 2.49
N PRO A 147 8.87 -4.24 2.65
CA PRO A 147 9.12 -3.41 3.81
C PRO A 147 8.70 -4.17 5.06
N ALA A 148 9.63 -4.39 5.97
CA ALA A 148 9.30 -4.88 7.30
C ALA A 148 9.17 -3.67 8.23
N VAL A 149 7.98 -3.44 8.73
CA VAL A 149 7.71 -2.40 9.73
C VAL A 149 7.93 -3.02 11.10
N ARG A 150 8.88 -2.49 11.86
CA ARG A 150 9.00 -2.79 13.30
C ARG A 150 8.43 -1.62 14.08
N PRO A 151 7.21 -1.72 14.63
CA PRO A 151 6.72 -0.72 15.55
C PRO A 151 7.61 -0.73 16.80
N ARG A 152 8.06 0.44 17.24
CA ARG A 152 8.71 0.59 18.54
C ARG A 152 7.66 0.49 19.65
N TYR A 153 7.09 -0.69 19.84
CA TYR A 153 6.29 -0.94 21.03
C TYR A 153 7.25 -1.19 22.20
N ARG A 154 7.41 -0.19 23.06
CA ARG A 154 7.78 -0.46 24.46
C ARG A 154 6.52 -0.98 25.13
N ILE A 155 6.49 -2.28 25.42
CA ILE A 155 5.55 -2.82 26.38
C ILE A 155 6.01 -2.25 27.73
N PRO A 156 5.20 -1.48 28.45
CA PRO A 156 5.54 -1.12 29.83
C PRO A 156 5.60 -2.42 30.64
N ALA A 157 6.64 -2.54 31.48
CA ALA A 157 6.82 -3.65 32.40
C ALA A 157 5.69 -3.73 33.43
#